data_fcefd700d7fe5dc2fc838ac027a35d1b
#
_entry.id   fcefd700d7fe5dc2fc838ac027a35d1b
#
_cell.length_a   1.000
_cell.length_b   1.000
_cell.length_c   1.000
_cell.angle_alpha   90.00
_cell.angle_beta   90.00
_cell.angle_gamma   90.00
#
_symmetry.space_group_name_H-M   'P 1'
#
loop_
_entity.id
_entity.type
_entity.pdbx_description
1 polymer ?
#
loop_
_entity_poly.entity_id
_entity_poly.type
_entity_poly.pdbx_seq_one_letter_code
_entity_poly.pdbx_strand_id
1 'polypeptide(L)'
;MGSVRQITVFLLLLVTLTVAAEDIPRQGCRRGTPRQETALRRAQYPPFRCGGDFYKGTRHQLVVLASFKDRSFQGDENATIEQWDKIFNTKNLSEPPFYGSVHDYFYAQSYGLFDLVFDLQYVEVDECKKYRSTMDDDENSQYLVDDVLEVLSTRDIDWSLYDWNGDGYINQLIIVFAGKGSSYGSFGGGYDTIWPHQWRLNEHLDLTTSDPLDFRDACTFESNGNIYTVDVYCAVQEIGSKGGYDSFGTICHEYTHCFGFPDFYEGQKMYVGQWDLMDYGNMNDNGYCPAGYSAHERWQMEWLEPIELKDPTTITGIHALSEEGEAYLIRNDDYPSEYYIVENRQPIGFDTKLPGSGVIIFHIDYDESLWTSYDYMQVNTSYRQHYTIFPANNMTSISSGSGWAYPYGVNNSLTDTSQPAAKLWHESSDGSLLMSKPLYNISVDSDGLASFDFMEDASAIQSVEHSVIGSQRWYDLQGRLLPGRPQSKGIYIVEGRKVVVK
;
A
#
# COMPACT_ATOMS: atom_id res chain seq x y z
N MET A 1 7.68 75.20 8.65
CA MET A 1 6.42 74.47 8.45
C MET A 1 6.58 73.59 7.21
N GLY A 2 6.96 72.34 7.36
CA GLY A 2 7.20 71.41 6.26
C GLY A 2 6.82 70.03 6.74
N SER A 3 5.71 69.53 6.25
CA SER A 3 5.13 68.26 6.56
C SER A 3 6.00 67.11 5.96
N VAL A 4 6.55 66.29 6.79
CA VAL A 4 7.25 65.03 6.40
C VAL A 4 6.15 63.96 6.21
N ARG A 5 5.90 63.57 4.97
CA ARG A 5 5.09 62.39 4.64
C ARG A 5 5.96 61.13 4.92
N GLN A 6 5.59 60.40 5.91
CA GLN A 6 6.09 59.02 6.09
C GLN A 6 5.50 58.12 5.01
N ILE A 7 6.36 57.67 4.10
CA ILE A 7 6.04 56.56 3.18
C ILE A 7 6.30 55.28 3.95
N THR A 8 5.22 54.62 4.36
CA THR A 8 5.30 53.24 4.88
C THR A 8 5.48 52.33 3.69
N VAL A 9 6.71 51.87 3.50
CA VAL A 9 7.02 50.79 2.56
C VAL A 9 6.55 49.48 3.20
N PHE A 10 5.45 48.96 2.72
CA PHE A 10 5.10 47.56 2.96
C PHE A 10 6.11 46.69 2.21
N LEU A 11 7.11 46.19 2.91
CA LEU A 11 7.91 45.09 2.45
C LEU A 11 7.00 43.84 2.47
N LEU A 12 6.41 43.51 1.30
CA LEU A 12 5.93 42.15 1.07
C LEU A 12 7.17 41.25 1.09
N LEU A 13 7.43 40.62 2.22
CA LEU A 13 8.24 39.42 2.22
C LEU A 13 7.44 38.34 1.46
N LEU A 14 7.74 38.22 0.17
CA LEU A 14 7.51 36.95 -0.51
C LEU A 14 8.45 35.93 0.17
N VAL A 15 7.95 35.24 1.17
CA VAL A 15 8.51 33.96 1.59
C VAL A 15 8.15 33.02 0.44
N THR A 16 9.07 32.86 -0.49
CA THR A 16 9.06 31.71 -1.38
C THR A 16 9.33 30.52 -0.46
N LEU A 17 8.25 29.90 0.04
CA LEU A 17 8.31 28.54 0.57
C LEU A 17 8.74 27.66 -0.61
N THR A 18 10.03 27.38 -0.70
CA THR A 18 10.50 26.21 -1.43
C THR A 18 9.90 25.04 -0.66
N VAL A 19 8.82 24.48 -1.16
CA VAL A 19 8.31 23.19 -0.72
C VAL A 19 9.39 22.18 -1.10
N ALA A 20 10.19 21.78 -0.14
CA ALA A 20 11.11 20.68 -0.33
C ALA A 20 10.27 19.43 -0.58
N ALA A 21 10.63 18.64 -1.57
CA ALA A 21 9.91 17.39 -1.92
C ALA A 21 10.08 16.29 -0.85
N GLU A 22 10.69 16.65 0.29
CA GLU A 22 10.77 15.82 1.51
C GLU A 22 9.44 15.39 2.06
N ASP A 23 8.49 15.96 1.57
CA ASP A 23 7.21 16.01 2.19
C ASP A 23 6.28 14.91 1.69
N ILE A 24 6.79 13.82 1.13
CA ILE A 24 5.99 12.61 1.02
C ILE A 24 5.66 12.16 2.43
N PRO A 25 4.38 12.07 2.79
CA PRO A 25 3.97 11.64 4.11
C PRO A 25 4.52 10.26 4.37
N ARG A 26 5.27 10.11 5.42
CA ARG A 26 5.97 8.87 5.74
C ARG A 26 5.54 8.42 7.11
N GLN A 27 5.24 7.15 7.17
CA GLN A 27 4.85 6.52 8.41
C GLN A 27 5.86 5.44 8.74
N GLY A 28 6.17 5.32 9.98
CA GLY A 28 6.96 4.23 10.49
C GLY A 28 6.08 3.24 11.23
N CYS A 29 6.49 2.02 11.33
CA CYS A 29 5.87 0.99 12.18
C CYS A 29 6.00 1.32 13.68
N ARG A 30 6.12 2.60 14.03
CA ARG A 30 6.31 3.09 15.39
C ARG A 30 5.14 3.88 15.92
N ARG A 31 4.85 3.67 17.21
CA ARG A 31 3.94 4.51 17.97
C ARG A 31 4.64 5.79 18.36
N GLY A 32 4.33 6.89 17.68
CA GLY A 32 4.79 8.23 18.06
C GLY A 32 3.60 9.18 18.21
N THR A 33 3.66 10.10 19.17
CA THR A 33 2.70 11.20 19.22
C THR A 33 3.04 12.22 18.15
N PRO A 34 2.11 12.58 17.25
CA PRO A 34 2.36 13.59 16.23
C PRO A 34 2.71 14.93 16.87
N ARG A 35 3.77 15.59 16.40
CA ARG A 35 4.12 16.94 16.83
C ARG A 35 3.21 17.98 16.15
N GLN A 36 3.03 19.14 16.78
CA GLN A 36 2.32 20.27 16.18
C GLN A 36 2.90 20.70 14.81
N GLU A 37 4.22 20.63 14.64
CA GLU A 37 4.89 20.91 13.35
C GLU A 37 4.50 19.94 12.26
N THR A 38 4.26 18.68 12.59
CA THR A 38 3.80 17.65 11.67
C THR A 38 2.42 17.99 11.10
N ALA A 39 1.52 18.52 11.94
CA ALA A 39 0.19 18.95 11.49
C ALA A 39 0.27 20.17 10.53
N LEU A 40 1.23 21.08 10.74
CA LEU A 40 1.47 22.20 9.84
C LEU A 40 2.09 21.75 8.50
N ARG A 41 2.97 20.77 8.53
CA ARG A 41 3.54 20.16 7.31
C ARG A 41 2.46 19.45 6.50
N ARG A 42 1.59 18.64 7.14
CA ARG A 42 0.48 17.95 6.48
C ARG A 42 -0.41 18.88 5.65
N ALA A 43 -0.63 20.12 6.09
CA ALA A 43 -1.42 21.09 5.36
C ALA A 43 -0.77 21.57 4.04
N GLN A 44 0.48 21.22 3.77
CA GLN A 44 1.24 21.64 2.60
C GLN A 44 1.27 20.61 1.47
N TYR A 45 0.76 19.37 1.73
CA TYR A 45 0.78 18.30 0.74
C TYR A 45 -0.45 18.29 -0.15
N PRO A 46 -0.28 18.06 -1.47
CA PRO A 46 -1.43 17.71 -2.27
C PRO A 46 -2.01 16.40 -1.71
N PRO A 47 -3.30 16.39 -1.41
CA PRO A 47 -3.96 15.19 -0.96
C PRO A 47 -3.84 14.13 -2.05
N PHE A 48 -3.63 12.89 -1.64
CA PHE A 48 -4.02 11.76 -2.46
C PHE A 48 -2.98 10.93 -3.19
N ARG A 49 -1.69 11.32 -3.35
CA ARG A 49 -0.73 10.45 -4.05
C ARG A 49 0.65 10.47 -3.42
N CYS A 50 1.13 9.29 -3.03
CA CYS A 50 2.52 9.08 -2.64
C CYS A 50 3.46 9.13 -3.86
N GLY A 51 2.92 8.87 -5.06
CA GLY A 51 3.64 8.74 -6.30
C GLY A 51 4.11 10.08 -6.90
N GLY A 52 4.91 9.95 -7.93
CA GLY A 52 5.43 11.06 -8.71
C GLY A 52 6.40 10.55 -9.78
N ASP A 53 6.82 11.43 -10.68
CA ASP A 53 7.73 11.06 -11.77
C ASP A 53 9.08 10.50 -11.28
N PHE A 54 9.50 10.82 -10.06
CA PHE A 54 10.71 10.27 -9.48
C PHE A 54 10.58 8.81 -9.02
N TYR A 55 9.37 8.26 -8.93
CA TYR A 55 9.11 6.82 -8.79
C TYR A 55 8.94 6.11 -10.13
N LYS A 56 9.51 6.66 -11.21
CA LYS A 56 9.52 6.09 -12.55
C LYS A 56 10.92 6.13 -13.13
N GLY A 57 11.20 5.25 -14.11
CA GLY A 57 12.51 5.10 -14.72
C GLY A 57 13.50 4.35 -13.82
N THR A 58 14.76 4.36 -14.23
CA THR A 58 15.83 3.72 -13.45
C THR A 58 16.26 4.64 -12.32
N ARG A 59 16.29 4.11 -11.09
CA ARG A 59 16.71 4.81 -9.87
C ARG A 59 17.73 4.00 -9.11
N HIS A 60 18.77 4.66 -8.61
CA HIS A 60 19.74 4.08 -7.71
C HIS A 60 19.27 4.16 -6.26
N GLN A 61 19.44 3.06 -5.51
CA GLN A 61 19.06 2.96 -4.12
C GLN A 61 20.23 2.46 -3.29
N LEU A 62 20.64 3.27 -2.31
CA LEU A 62 21.71 2.88 -1.41
C LEU A 62 21.21 1.86 -0.38
N VAL A 63 21.94 0.74 -0.28
CA VAL A 63 21.72 -0.32 0.71
C VAL A 63 22.97 -0.49 1.55
N VAL A 64 22.83 -0.46 2.85
CA VAL A 64 23.93 -0.68 3.78
C VAL A 64 23.77 -2.00 4.51
N LEU A 65 24.77 -2.84 4.42
CA LEU A 65 24.89 -4.11 5.14
C LEU A 65 25.67 -3.83 6.44
N ALA A 66 24.94 -3.65 7.55
CA ALA A 66 25.50 -3.27 8.83
C ALA A 66 25.87 -4.51 9.67
N SER A 67 27.16 -4.81 9.76
CA SER A 67 27.73 -5.79 10.65
C SER A 67 28.04 -5.16 12.01
N PHE A 68 27.99 -5.93 13.09
CA PHE A 68 28.32 -5.47 14.44
C PHE A 68 29.62 -6.10 14.94
N LYS A 69 30.33 -5.42 15.81
CA LYS A 69 31.56 -5.96 16.45
C LYS A 69 31.31 -7.28 17.22
N ASP A 70 30.10 -7.46 17.74
CA ASP A 70 29.67 -8.65 18.49
C ASP A 70 28.79 -9.61 17.70
N ARG A 71 28.40 -9.26 16.47
CA ARG A 71 27.51 -10.06 15.61
C ARG A 71 27.75 -9.74 14.14
N SER A 72 28.27 -10.68 13.39
CA SER A 72 28.48 -10.56 11.94
C SER A 72 27.42 -11.31 11.15
N PHE A 73 27.32 -10.97 9.84
CA PHE A 73 26.54 -11.71 8.86
C PHE A 73 26.99 -13.18 8.75
N GLN A 74 26.14 -14.01 8.14
CA GLN A 74 26.46 -15.39 7.79
C GLN A 74 27.44 -15.42 6.61
N GLY A 75 28.70 -15.18 6.84
CA GLY A 75 29.75 -15.16 5.82
C GLY A 75 30.76 -14.05 6.09
N ASP A 76 31.82 -14.02 5.26
CA ASP A 76 32.72 -12.87 5.22
C ASP A 76 32.08 -11.70 4.42
N GLU A 77 32.74 -10.57 4.39
CA GLU A 77 32.27 -9.36 3.72
C GLU A 77 31.91 -9.62 2.25
N ASN A 78 32.79 -10.28 1.50
CA ASN A 78 32.57 -10.53 0.07
C ASN A 78 31.40 -11.46 -0.17
N ALA A 79 31.31 -12.56 0.58
CA ALA A 79 30.19 -13.50 0.49
C ALA A 79 28.86 -12.86 0.89
N THR A 80 28.88 -11.97 1.88
CA THR A 80 27.72 -11.19 2.31
C THR A 80 27.24 -10.24 1.22
N ILE A 81 28.15 -9.46 0.64
CA ILE A 81 27.82 -8.55 -0.47
C ILE A 81 27.25 -9.33 -1.66
N GLU A 82 27.90 -10.44 -2.08
CA GLU A 82 27.43 -11.25 -3.20
C GLU A 82 26.04 -11.82 -2.94
N GLN A 83 25.77 -12.32 -1.74
CA GLN A 83 24.46 -12.88 -1.39
C GLN A 83 23.37 -11.82 -1.36
N TRP A 84 23.64 -10.65 -0.79
CA TRP A 84 22.66 -9.57 -0.71
C TRP A 84 22.47 -8.87 -2.06
N ASP A 85 23.52 -8.73 -2.87
CA ASP A 85 23.39 -8.27 -4.26
C ASP A 85 22.46 -9.18 -5.06
N LYS A 86 22.58 -10.49 -4.88
CA LYS A 86 21.67 -11.46 -5.49
C LYS A 86 20.22 -11.23 -5.03
N ILE A 87 19.96 -11.01 -3.73
CA ILE A 87 18.61 -10.81 -3.18
C ILE A 87 18.03 -9.48 -3.68
N PHE A 88 18.85 -8.44 -3.78
CA PHE A 88 18.37 -7.13 -4.20
C PHE A 88 18.27 -6.98 -5.73
N ASN A 89 19.28 -7.39 -6.49
CA ASN A 89 19.47 -6.97 -7.88
C ASN A 89 19.23 -8.05 -8.94
N THR A 90 19.21 -9.37 -8.58
CA THR A 90 19.08 -10.40 -9.61
C THR A 90 17.74 -10.34 -10.30
N LYS A 91 17.73 -10.04 -11.59
CA LYS A 91 16.50 -10.01 -12.41
C LYS A 91 15.98 -11.42 -12.64
N ASN A 92 14.66 -11.62 -12.43
CA ASN A 92 13.96 -12.89 -12.55
C ASN A 92 14.55 -13.98 -11.62
N LEU A 93 14.85 -13.60 -10.37
CA LEU A 93 15.35 -14.54 -9.38
C LEU A 93 14.28 -15.60 -9.08
N SER A 94 14.57 -16.85 -9.43
CA SER A 94 13.65 -17.99 -9.27
C SER A 94 14.28 -19.17 -8.55
N GLU A 95 15.44 -18.97 -7.92
CA GLU A 95 16.11 -19.99 -7.11
C GLU A 95 15.36 -20.13 -5.77
N PRO A 96 14.84 -21.33 -5.47
CA PRO A 96 14.15 -21.53 -4.21
C PRO A 96 15.00 -21.14 -2.99
N PRO A 97 14.40 -20.46 -1.97
CA PRO A 97 12.95 -20.26 -1.81
C PRO A 97 12.37 -18.99 -2.47
N PHE A 98 13.17 -18.21 -3.19
CA PHE A 98 12.78 -16.91 -3.74
C PHE A 98 11.83 -17.02 -4.95
N TYR A 99 10.84 -16.13 -5.00
CA TYR A 99 9.90 -15.94 -6.12
C TYR A 99 10.27 -14.70 -6.97
N GLY A 100 11.30 -14.01 -6.59
CA GLY A 100 11.87 -12.83 -7.23
C GLY A 100 12.91 -12.21 -6.31
N SER A 101 13.58 -11.16 -6.77
CA SER A 101 14.41 -10.27 -5.96
C SER A 101 13.61 -9.06 -5.48
N VAL A 102 14.22 -8.20 -4.67
CA VAL A 102 13.61 -6.91 -4.30
C VAL A 102 13.40 -6.05 -5.57
N HIS A 103 14.36 -6.04 -6.50
CA HIS A 103 14.19 -5.44 -7.82
C HIS A 103 12.96 -5.99 -8.55
N ASP A 104 12.84 -7.32 -8.65
CA ASP A 104 11.74 -7.96 -9.37
C ASP A 104 10.40 -7.62 -8.75
N TYR A 105 10.34 -7.49 -7.40
CA TYR A 105 9.12 -7.10 -6.71
C TYR A 105 8.65 -5.73 -7.17
N PHE A 106 9.44 -4.68 -6.98
CA PHE A 106 9.03 -3.31 -7.33
C PHE A 106 8.86 -3.08 -8.83
N TYR A 107 9.67 -3.76 -9.65
CA TYR A 107 9.52 -3.76 -11.10
C TYR A 107 8.16 -4.35 -11.53
N ALA A 108 7.75 -5.45 -10.91
CA ALA A 108 6.42 -6.06 -11.18
C ALA A 108 5.27 -5.19 -10.67
N GLN A 109 5.39 -4.58 -9.44
CA GLN A 109 4.31 -3.74 -8.92
C GLN A 109 4.06 -2.51 -9.80
N SER A 110 5.09 -2.00 -10.42
CA SER A 110 5.05 -0.81 -11.28
C SER A 110 4.82 -1.09 -12.77
N TYR A 111 4.55 -2.33 -13.15
CA TYR A 111 4.49 -2.74 -14.57
C TYR A 111 5.75 -2.36 -15.36
N GLY A 112 6.91 -2.43 -14.71
CA GLY A 112 8.20 -2.07 -15.31
C GLY A 112 8.47 -0.57 -15.39
N LEU A 113 7.63 0.26 -14.80
CA LEU A 113 7.84 1.72 -14.80
C LEU A 113 8.94 2.15 -13.82
N PHE A 114 9.17 1.39 -12.74
CA PHE A 114 10.13 1.70 -11.69
C PHE A 114 11.21 0.61 -11.63
N ASP A 115 12.41 0.94 -12.15
CA ASP A 115 13.54 0.02 -12.31
C ASP A 115 14.64 0.40 -11.31
N LEU A 116 14.71 -0.31 -10.18
CA LEU A 116 15.65 -0.05 -9.10
C LEU A 116 16.99 -0.73 -9.33
N VAL A 117 18.07 0.01 -9.11
CA VAL A 117 19.44 -0.51 -9.01
C VAL A 117 19.93 -0.29 -7.59
N PHE A 118 20.19 -1.37 -6.87
CA PHE A 118 20.61 -1.30 -5.48
C PHE A 118 22.14 -1.30 -5.40
N ASP A 119 22.70 -0.23 -4.82
CA ASP A 119 24.14 -0.08 -4.59
C ASP A 119 24.46 -0.47 -3.14
N LEU A 120 25.19 -1.56 -2.97
CA LEU A 120 25.46 -2.15 -1.67
C LEU A 120 26.77 -1.63 -1.06
N GLN A 121 26.71 -1.28 0.23
CA GLN A 121 27.85 -0.91 1.05
C GLN A 121 27.89 -1.79 2.29
N TYR A 122 29.02 -2.43 2.58
CA TYR A 122 29.22 -3.18 3.82
C TYR A 122 29.91 -2.27 4.85
N VAL A 123 29.37 -2.20 6.07
CA VAL A 123 29.96 -1.44 7.18
C VAL A 123 30.01 -2.30 8.45
N GLU A 124 31.00 -2.04 9.30
CA GLU A 124 31.03 -2.57 10.67
C GLU A 124 30.82 -1.41 11.65
N VAL A 125 29.83 -1.56 12.51
CA VAL A 125 29.48 -0.59 13.55
C VAL A 125 29.68 -1.20 14.95
N ASP A 126 29.25 -0.52 16.00
CA ASP A 126 29.46 -0.94 17.38
C ASP A 126 28.69 -2.22 17.74
N GLU A 127 28.67 -2.64 19.02
CA GLU A 127 27.94 -3.83 19.47
C GLU A 127 26.42 -3.67 19.25
N CYS A 128 25.75 -4.72 18.76
CA CYS A 128 24.32 -4.69 18.39
C CYS A 128 23.41 -4.19 19.53
N LYS A 129 23.74 -4.52 20.77
CA LYS A 129 22.97 -4.08 21.96
C LYS A 129 22.92 -2.55 22.14
N LYS A 130 23.87 -1.80 21.55
CA LYS A 130 23.86 -0.32 21.56
C LYS A 130 22.62 0.24 20.85
N TYR A 131 22.14 -0.47 19.83
CA TYR A 131 21.08 -0.03 18.93
C TYR A 131 19.74 -0.74 19.18
N ARG A 132 19.61 -1.43 20.30
CA ARG A 132 18.43 -2.23 20.59
C ARG A 132 17.15 -1.39 20.52
N SER A 133 16.14 -1.97 19.94
CA SER A 133 14.80 -1.41 19.91
C SER A 133 13.76 -2.52 19.88
N THR A 134 12.55 -2.23 20.33
CA THR A 134 11.40 -3.13 20.30
C THR A 134 10.21 -2.41 19.70
N MET A 135 9.12 -3.11 19.45
CA MET A 135 7.89 -2.49 18.99
C MET A 135 7.37 -1.40 19.94
N ASP A 136 7.65 -1.54 21.24
CA ASP A 136 7.17 -0.61 22.26
C ASP A 136 8.27 0.35 22.79
N ASP A 137 9.53 0.14 22.36
CA ASP A 137 10.71 0.83 22.91
C ASP A 137 11.76 1.04 21.81
N ASP A 138 11.79 2.26 21.28
CA ASP A 138 12.59 2.65 20.12
C ASP A 138 13.92 3.30 20.47
N GLU A 139 14.32 3.20 21.72
CA GLU A 139 15.29 4.10 22.35
C GLU A 139 16.59 4.34 21.57
N ASN A 140 17.07 3.40 20.76
CA ASN A 140 18.46 3.51 20.28
C ASN A 140 18.65 3.20 18.78
N SER A 141 17.60 2.87 18.04
CA SER A 141 17.76 2.46 16.64
C SER A 141 18.31 3.56 15.72
N GLN A 142 18.03 4.83 16.05
CA GLN A 142 18.57 5.98 15.30
C GLN A 142 20.11 6.06 15.37
N TYR A 143 20.72 5.61 16.47
CA TYR A 143 22.18 5.59 16.58
C TYR A 143 22.85 4.57 15.63
N LEU A 144 22.11 3.54 15.18
CA LEU A 144 22.60 2.67 14.11
C LEU A 144 22.80 3.47 12.83
N VAL A 145 21.83 4.31 12.49
CA VAL A 145 21.89 5.13 11.27
C VAL A 145 23.03 6.13 11.37
N ASP A 146 23.19 6.79 12.53
CA ASP A 146 24.27 7.73 12.81
C ASP A 146 25.65 7.07 12.63
N ASP A 147 25.91 5.95 13.31
CA ASP A 147 27.17 5.23 13.19
C ASP A 147 27.44 4.70 11.78
N VAL A 148 26.38 4.26 11.06
CA VAL A 148 26.48 3.85 9.65
C VAL A 148 26.91 5.04 8.79
N LEU A 149 26.28 6.19 8.95
CA LEU A 149 26.55 7.39 8.17
C LEU A 149 27.95 7.95 8.48
N GLU A 150 28.43 7.84 9.74
CA GLU A 150 29.81 8.19 10.10
C GLU A 150 30.82 7.36 9.29
N VAL A 151 30.61 6.04 9.17
CA VAL A 151 31.45 5.18 8.33
C VAL A 151 31.35 5.56 6.85
N LEU A 152 30.15 5.79 6.32
CA LEU A 152 29.95 6.16 4.92
C LEU A 152 30.56 7.51 4.57
N SER A 153 30.67 8.46 5.54
CA SER A 153 31.30 9.77 5.31
C SER A 153 32.77 9.67 4.93
N THR A 154 33.42 8.54 5.23
CA THR A 154 34.82 8.27 4.86
C THR A 154 34.99 7.67 3.47
N ARG A 155 33.88 7.42 2.75
CA ARG A 155 33.88 6.76 1.43
C ARG A 155 33.57 7.74 0.31
N ASP A 156 34.06 7.42 -0.88
CA ASP A 156 33.73 8.16 -2.09
C ASP A 156 32.40 7.67 -2.66
N ILE A 157 31.30 8.28 -2.23
CA ILE A 157 29.93 7.95 -2.64
C ILE A 157 29.38 9.14 -3.41
N ASP A 158 28.85 8.87 -4.62
CA ASP A 158 28.09 9.88 -5.38
C ASP A 158 26.64 9.96 -4.84
N TRP A 159 26.45 10.79 -3.84
CA TRP A 159 25.15 10.98 -3.18
C TRP A 159 24.07 11.52 -4.13
N SER A 160 24.45 12.15 -5.25
CA SER A 160 23.48 12.66 -6.23
C SER A 160 22.64 11.58 -6.91
N LEU A 161 23.09 10.33 -6.88
CA LEU A 161 22.36 9.19 -7.45
C LEU A 161 21.10 8.85 -6.64
N TYR A 162 21.07 9.20 -5.35
CA TYR A 162 20.03 8.82 -4.40
C TYR A 162 19.05 9.96 -4.09
N ASP A 163 19.31 11.16 -4.61
CA ASP A 163 18.40 12.30 -4.60
C ASP A 163 17.60 12.30 -5.90
N TRP A 164 16.49 11.59 -5.92
CA TRP A 164 15.72 11.33 -7.15
C TRP A 164 14.91 12.53 -7.64
N ASN A 165 14.58 13.45 -6.73
CA ASN A 165 13.74 14.62 -6.99
C ASN A 165 14.53 15.94 -7.04
N GLY A 166 15.84 15.90 -6.72
CA GLY A 166 16.75 17.04 -6.84
C GLY A 166 16.59 18.09 -5.74
N ASP A 167 16.11 17.71 -4.55
CA ASP A 167 15.85 18.64 -3.45
C ASP A 167 16.98 18.72 -2.41
N GLY A 168 18.03 17.92 -2.59
CA GLY A 168 19.16 17.82 -1.66
C GLY A 168 18.97 16.81 -0.55
N TYR A 169 17.86 16.04 -0.55
CA TYR A 169 17.64 14.94 0.38
C TYR A 169 17.73 13.60 -0.33
N ILE A 170 18.38 12.67 0.30
CA ILE A 170 18.35 11.28 -0.12
C ILE A 170 16.95 10.75 0.09
N ASN A 171 16.31 10.24 -0.96
CA ASN A 171 14.92 9.80 -0.89
C ASN A 171 14.71 8.79 0.24
N GLN A 172 15.59 7.79 0.36
CA GLN A 172 15.62 6.86 1.50
C GLN A 172 16.93 6.09 1.58
N LEU A 173 17.22 5.54 2.77
CA LEU A 173 18.33 4.63 3.04
C LEU A 173 17.79 3.28 3.47
N ILE A 174 18.30 2.18 2.93
CA ILE A 174 17.99 0.83 3.40
C ILE A 174 19.17 0.32 4.22
N ILE A 175 18.92 -0.14 5.45
CA ILE A 175 19.91 -0.80 6.28
C ILE A 175 19.49 -2.23 6.52
N VAL A 176 20.32 -3.19 6.14
CA VAL A 176 20.18 -4.58 6.52
C VAL A 176 21.16 -4.83 7.66
N PHE A 177 20.69 -5.16 8.85
CA PHE A 177 21.55 -5.43 9.99
C PHE A 177 21.75 -6.93 10.22
N ALA A 178 22.98 -7.31 10.65
CA ALA A 178 23.38 -8.69 10.84
C ALA A 178 22.57 -9.41 11.94
N GLY A 179 22.15 -10.63 11.66
CA GLY A 179 21.46 -11.51 12.60
C GLY A 179 19.94 -11.31 12.63
N LYS A 180 19.32 -11.68 13.76
CA LYS A 180 17.87 -11.63 13.95
C LYS A 180 17.41 -10.31 14.53
N GLY A 181 16.24 -9.86 14.12
CA GLY A 181 15.54 -8.72 14.70
C GLY A 181 14.76 -9.07 15.98
N SER A 182 14.37 -8.04 16.74
CA SER A 182 13.59 -8.20 17.98
C SER A 182 12.11 -8.57 17.71
N SER A 183 11.62 -8.41 16.49
CA SER A 183 10.30 -8.93 16.06
C SER A 183 10.13 -10.44 16.29
N TYR A 184 11.23 -11.19 16.37
CA TYR A 184 11.25 -12.62 16.74
C TYR A 184 11.65 -12.89 18.19
N GLY A 185 11.77 -11.84 19.03
CA GLY A 185 12.36 -11.90 20.38
C GLY A 185 11.59 -12.72 21.41
N SER A 186 10.29 -12.86 21.29
CA SER A 186 9.47 -13.69 22.21
C SER A 186 9.73 -15.18 22.10
N PHE A 187 10.45 -15.62 21.07
CA PHE A 187 10.73 -17.04 20.80
C PHE A 187 12.23 -17.42 20.89
N GLY A 188 13.04 -16.66 21.65
CA GLY A 188 14.42 -17.04 21.98
C GLY A 188 15.54 -16.11 21.49
N GLY A 189 15.22 -14.94 20.96
CA GLY A 189 16.17 -13.84 20.79
C GLY A 189 16.01 -12.86 21.96
N GLY A 190 17.10 -12.54 22.66
CA GLY A 190 17.06 -11.57 23.76
C GLY A 190 16.68 -10.18 23.26
N TYR A 191 16.33 -9.28 24.18
CA TYR A 191 16.00 -7.87 23.94
C TYR A 191 17.18 -7.01 23.42
N ASP A 192 18.31 -7.62 23.06
CA ASP A 192 19.54 -6.94 22.64
C ASP A 192 19.65 -6.88 21.10
N THR A 193 18.52 -6.65 20.42
CA THR A 193 18.43 -6.57 18.96
C THR A 193 17.56 -5.39 18.53
N ILE A 194 17.44 -5.19 17.21
CA ILE A 194 16.73 -4.07 16.61
C ILE A 194 15.38 -4.57 16.07
N TRP A 195 14.33 -3.77 16.25
CA TRP A 195 13.05 -4.01 15.60
C TRP A 195 13.12 -3.55 14.14
N PRO A 196 12.69 -4.36 13.14
CA PRO A 196 12.54 -3.87 11.78
C PRO A 196 11.57 -2.71 11.73
N HIS A 197 11.95 -1.64 11.04
CA HIS A 197 11.14 -0.42 11.01
C HIS A 197 11.56 0.51 9.88
N GLN A 198 10.66 1.41 9.52
CA GLN A 198 10.93 2.62 8.77
C GLN A 198 10.79 3.84 9.69
N TRP A 199 11.69 4.82 9.59
CA TRP A 199 11.59 6.06 10.34
C TRP A 199 12.34 7.22 9.66
N ARG A 200 12.31 8.39 10.33
CA ARG A 200 13.02 9.59 9.91
C ARG A 200 13.94 10.06 11.07
N LEU A 201 15.16 10.46 10.73
CA LEU A 201 16.12 10.94 11.71
C LEU A 201 15.65 12.22 12.41
N ASN A 202 15.02 13.14 11.67
CA ASN A 202 14.54 14.40 12.24
C ASN A 202 13.30 14.25 13.15
N GLU A 203 12.73 13.06 13.24
CA GLU A 203 11.59 12.76 14.11
C GLU A 203 12.00 12.12 15.45
N HIS A 204 13.27 11.78 15.63
CA HIS A 204 13.77 11.21 16.87
C HIS A 204 13.81 12.23 17.99
N LEU A 205 13.49 11.79 19.20
CA LEU A 205 13.53 12.57 20.42
C LEU A 205 14.66 12.10 21.32
N ASP A 206 15.32 13.05 22.00
CA ASP A 206 16.10 12.72 23.19
C ASP A 206 15.15 12.25 24.31
N LEU A 207 15.30 11.01 24.74
CA LEU A 207 14.43 10.39 25.72
C LEU A 207 14.55 10.98 27.12
N THR A 208 15.66 11.66 27.41
CA THR A 208 15.88 12.30 28.72
C THR A 208 15.28 13.68 28.83
N THR A 209 15.24 14.42 27.71
CA THR A 209 14.74 15.81 27.64
C THR A 209 13.46 15.95 26.84
N SER A 210 13.09 14.93 26.03
CA SER A 210 12.03 14.98 25.02
C SER A 210 12.26 16.07 23.96
N ASP A 211 13.49 16.54 23.81
CA ASP A 211 13.90 17.47 22.78
C ASP A 211 14.20 16.72 21.47
N PRO A 212 14.00 17.34 20.31
CA PRO A 212 14.43 16.76 19.04
C PRO A 212 15.94 16.55 19.03
N LEU A 213 16.37 15.34 18.66
CA LEU A 213 17.76 15.07 18.37
C LEU A 213 18.14 15.80 17.06
N ASP A 214 19.28 16.50 17.09
CA ASP A 214 19.80 17.18 15.91
C ASP A 214 20.87 16.33 15.24
N PHE A 215 20.49 15.56 14.24
CA PHE A 215 21.39 14.73 13.44
C PHE A 215 21.92 15.44 12.18
N ARG A 216 21.57 16.71 11.95
CA ARG A 216 21.84 17.41 10.68
C ARG A 216 23.30 17.36 10.25
N ASP A 217 24.24 17.54 11.18
CA ASP A 217 25.67 17.54 10.85
C ASP A 217 26.18 16.12 10.54
N ALA A 218 25.65 15.09 11.22
CA ALA A 218 26.03 13.70 11.02
C ALA A 218 25.43 13.09 9.73
N CYS A 219 24.29 13.63 9.29
CA CYS A 219 23.52 13.09 8.17
C CYS A 219 23.73 13.85 6.85
N THR A 220 24.69 14.81 6.81
CA THR A 220 24.91 15.70 5.68
C THR A 220 26.23 15.40 5.00
N PHE A 221 26.20 15.26 3.68
CA PHE A 221 27.35 14.89 2.85
C PHE A 221 27.54 15.86 1.71
N GLU A 222 28.80 16.13 1.33
CA GLU A 222 29.14 16.89 0.13
C GLU A 222 29.52 15.93 -1.00
N SER A 223 28.88 16.08 -2.15
CA SER A 223 29.22 15.36 -3.37
C SER A 223 29.06 16.29 -4.57
N ASN A 224 30.08 16.36 -5.44
CA ASN A 224 30.08 17.19 -6.64
C ASN A 224 29.76 18.69 -6.37
N GLY A 225 30.10 19.22 -5.18
CA GLY A 225 29.85 20.59 -4.78
C GLY A 225 28.43 20.90 -4.34
N ASN A 226 27.61 19.88 -4.15
CA ASN A 226 26.28 19.97 -3.55
C ASN A 226 26.25 19.27 -2.20
N ILE A 227 25.27 19.64 -1.38
CA ILE A 227 25.06 19.07 -0.05
C ILE A 227 23.82 18.17 -0.12
N TYR A 228 23.94 16.95 0.43
CA TYR A 228 22.87 15.96 0.50
C TYR A 228 22.64 15.56 1.95
N THR A 229 21.39 15.41 2.33
CA THR A 229 20.99 15.03 3.69
C THR A 229 20.25 13.70 3.68
N VAL A 230 20.62 12.79 4.58
CA VAL A 230 19.87 11.55 4.82
C VAL A 230 18.90 11.80 5.98
N ASP A 231 17.61 11.53 5.75
CA ASP A 231 16.58 11.66 6.79
C ASP A 231 15.74 10.39 6.90
N VAL A 232 15.26 9.88 5.76
CA VAL A 232 14.38 8.73 5.69
C VAL A 232 15.19 7.46 5.57
N TYR A 233 14.84 6.46 6.39
CA TYR A 233 15.47 5.16 6.34
C TYR A 233 14.50 4.03 6.69
N CYS A 234 14.85 2.82 6.29
CA CYS A 234 14.32 1.61 6.89
C CYS A 234 15.46 0.70 7.33
N ALA A 235 15.22 -0.05 8.41
CA ALA A 235 16.17 -1.01 8.96
C ALA A 235 15.51 -2.37 9.09
N VAL A 236 16.13 -3.41 8.52
CA VAL A 236 15.61 -4.77 8.47
C VAL A 236 16.68 -5.79 8.87
N GLN A 237 16.26 -6.93 9.39
CA GLN A 237 17.18 -7.98 9.83
C GLN A 237 17.67 -8.87 8.68
N GLU A 238 18.82 -9.51 8.89
CA GLU A 238 19.35 -10.54 8.00
C GLU A 238 18.57 -11.85 8.10
N ILE A 239 18.24 -12.28 9.31
CA ILE A 239 17.79 -13.65 9.60
C ILE A 239 16.33 -13.67 10.05
N GLY A 240 15.54 -14.48 9.37
CA GLY A 240 14.16 -14.73 9.71
C GLY A 240 13.92 -15.74 10.82
N SER A 241 12.64 -15.96 11.11
CA SER A 241 12.17 -16.83 12.19
C SER A 241 12.70 -18.25 12.09
N LYS A 242 12.93 -18.75 10.88
CA LYS A 242 13.38 -20.13 10.60
C LYS A 242 14.89 -20.26 10.38
N GLY A 243 15.64 -19.16 10.51
CA GLY A 243 17.09 -19.19 10.43
C GLY A 243 17.69 -19.09 9.03
N GLY A 244 16.87 -18.84 8.00
CA GLY A 244 17.31 -18.45 6.66
C GLY A 244 17.28 -16.95 6.48
N TYR A 245 17.66 -16.45 5.32
CA TYR A 245 17.44 -15.05 4.95
C TYR A 245 15.95 -14.76 4.98
N ASP A 246 15.54 -13.79 5.75
CA ASP A 246 14.14 -13.52 6.04
C ASP A 246 13.63 -12.32 5.30
N SER A 247 14.42 -11.37 5.24
CA SER A 247 13.97 -9.98 5.11
C SER A 247 13.38 -9.60 3.76
N PHE A 248 13.21 -10.51 2.80
CA PHE A 248 12.68 -10.14 1.48
C PHE A 248 11.30 -9.48 1.59
N GLY A 249 10.33 -10.13 2.18
CA GLY A 249 8.99 -9.56 2.39
C GLY A 249 9.00 -8.41 3.40
N THR A 250 9.82 -8.51 4.46
CA THR A 250 10.01 -7.43 5.42
C THR A 250 10.68 -6.23 4.77
N ILE A 251 11.71 -6.44 3.93
CA ILE A 251 12.33 -5.36 3.14
C ILE A 251 11.28 -4.65 2.29
N CYS A 252 10.47 -5.41 1.54
CA CYS A 252 9.44 -4.82 0.69
C CYS A 252 8.43 -4.00 1.50
N HIS A 253 8.04 -4.48 2.68
CA HIS A 253 7.12 -3.79 3.59
C HIS A 253 7.73 -2.49 4.13
N GLU A 254 8.88 -2.56 4.80
CA GLU A 254 9.53 -1.38 5.40
C GLU A 254 9.95 -0.35 4.33
N TYR A 255 10.37 -0.83 3.17
CA TYR A 255 10.71 0.06 2.07
C TYR A 255 9.48 0.72 1.44
N THR A 256 8.32 0.06 1.44
CA THR A 256 7.05 0.63 1.01
C THR A 256 6.58 1.77 1.93
N HIS A 257 6.86 1.69 3.23
CA HIS A 257 6.68 2.84 4.13
C HIS A 257 7.49 4.06 3.70
N CYS A 258 8.70 3.88 3.14
CA CYS A 258 9.48 4.98 2.60
C CYS A 258 8.77 5.70 1.44
N PHE A 259 7.81 5.06 0.76
CA PHE A 259 6.98 5.68 -0.27
C PHE A 259 5.76 6.42 0.29
N GLY A 260 5.52 6.31 1.60
CA GLY A 260 4.45 6.99 2.31
C GLY A 260 3.21 6.15 2.61
N PHE A 261 3.26 4.83 2.39
CA PHE A 261 2.15 3.94 2.77
C PHE A 261 2.15 3.65 4.26
N PRO A 262 0.96 3.66 4.90
CA PRO A 262 0.80 3.25 6.30
C PRO A 262 0.65 1.74 6.43
N ASP A 263 0.74 1.26 7.67
CA ASP A 263 0.23 -0.06 8.02
C ASP A 263 -1.29 -0.13 7.90
N PHE A 264 -1.80 -1.26 7.39
CA PHE A 264 -3.24 -1.53 7.33
C PHE A 264 -3.73 -2.44 8.46
N TYR A 265 -2.85 -2.85 9.39
CA TYR A 265 -3.20 -3.56 10.61
C TYR A 265 -3.23 -2.62 11.83
N GLU A 266 -3.82 -3.08 12.94
CA GLU A 266 -3.86 -2.39 14.24
C GLU A 266 -3.21 -3.27 15.30
N GLY A 267 -1.94 -3.04 15.64
CA GLY A 267 -1.18 -3.89 16.54
C GLY A 267 -1.05 -5.32 16.01
N GLN A 268 -1.79 -6.26 16.57
CA GLN A 268 -1.84 -7.65 16.07
C GLN A 268 -3.14 -7.97 15.32
N LYS A 269 -3.99 -6.98 15.11
CA LYS A 269 -5.25 -7.15 14.42
C LYS A 269 -5.10 -6.79 12.94
N MET A 270 -5.31 -7.74 12.10
CA MET A 270 -5.22 -7.64 10.64
C MET A 270 -6.62 -7.41 10.06
N TYR A 271 -6.70 -6.61 8.99
CA TYR A 271 -7.96 -6.23 8.33
C TYR A 271 -8.06 -6.73 6.90
N VAL A 272 -6.95 -6.69 6.16
CA VAL A 272 -6.84 -7.23 4.80
C VAL A 272 -5.93 -8.47 4.74
N GLY A 273 -5.15 -8.70 5.80
CA GLY A 273 -4.40 -9.91 6.03
C GLY A 273 -3.37 -10.22 4.95
N GLN A 274 -3.37 -11.46 4.48
CA GLN A 274 -2.41 -11.95 3.48
C GLN A 274 -2.65 -11.40 2.06
N TRP A 275 -3.70 -10.60 1.84
CA TRP A 275 -4.01 -10.02 0.55
C TRP A 275 -3.22 -8.76 0.23
N ASP A 276 -2.55 -8.16 1.22
CA ASP A 276 -1.87 -6.88 1.09
C ASP A 276 -0.51 -6.88 1.80
N LEU A 277 0.49 -6.28 1.15
CA LEU A 277 1.85 -6.17 1.69
C LEU A 277 1.89 -5.41 3.02
N MET A 278 1.11 -4.32 3.13
CA MET A 278 1.11 -3.42 4.28
C MET A 278 0.23 -3.90 5.44
N ASP A 279 -0.30 -5.12 5.35
CA ASP A 279 -0.90 -5.88 6.46
C ASP A 279 -0.03 -7.13 6.73
N TYR A 280 -0.48 -8.33 6.47
CA TYR A 280 0.25 -9.57 6.74
C TYR A 280 0.77 -10.26 5.47
N GLY A 281 0.53 -9.66 4.31
CA GLY A 281 0.96 -10.20 3.02
C GLY A 281 2.48 -10.21 2.82
N ASN A 282 3.22 -9.41 3.58
CA ASN A 282 4.68 -9.46 3.64
C ASN A 282 5.22 -10.83 4.09
N MET A 283 4.44 -11.57 4.89
CA MET A 283 4.81 -12.88 5.45
C MET A 283 4.38 -14.08 4.58
N ASN A 284 3.76 -13.84 3.42
CA ASN A 284 3.35 -14.92 2.53
C ASN A 284 4.54 -15.80 2.14
N ASP A 285 4.34 -17.13 2.20
CA ASP A 285 5.38 -18.14 2.03
C ASP A 285 6.66 -17.86 2.87
N ASN A 286 6.48 -17.48 4.13
CA ASN A 286 7.55 -17.10 5.06
C ASN A 286 8.37 -15.89 4.61
N GLY A 287 7.73 -14.93 3.91
CA GLY A 287 8.36 -13.71 3.40
C GLY A 287 9.09 -13.86 2.07
N TYR A 288 9.03 -15.03 1.42
CA TYR A 288 9.68 -15.24 0.13
C TYR A 288 8.80 -14.94 -1.08
N CYS A 289 7.49 -14.77 -0.87
CA CYS A 289 6.54 -14.39 -1.90
C CYS A 289 5.52 -13.38 -1.32
N PRO A 290 5.98 -12.16 -0.98
CA PRO A 290 5.09 -11.14 -0.44
C PRO A 290 3.96 -10.81 -1.43
N ALA A 291 2.79 -10.44 -0.90
CA ALA A 291 1.65 -10.06 -1.73
C ALA A 291 1.99 -8.89 -2.65
N GLY A 292 1.50 -8.91 -3.87
CA GLY A 292 1.59 -7.75 -4.77
C GLY A 292 0.74 -6.58 -4.26
N TYR A 293 1.10 -5.36 -4.64
CA TYR A 293 0.32 -4.17 -4.36
C TYR A 293 -1.10 -4.30 -4.90
N SER A 294 -2.06 -3.80 -4.15
CA SER A 294 -3.41 -3.57 -4.62
C SER A 294 -3.46 -2.51 -5.72
N ALA A 295 -4.56 -2.44 -6.44
CA ALA A 295 -4.78 -1.37 -7.41
C ALA A 295 -4.83 0.02 -6.74
N HIS A 296 -5.27 0.09 -5.47
CA HIS A 296 -5.23 1.33 -4.70
C HIS A 296 -3.79 1.82 -4.49
N GLU A 297 -2.89 0.96 -4.04
CA GLU A 297 -1.48 1.30 -3.83
C GLU A 297 -0.79 1.68 -5.15
N ARG A 298 -1.04 0.91 -6.23
CA ARG A 298 -0.50 1.23 -7.55
C ARG A 298 -1.02 2.56 -8.10
N TRP A 299 -2.29 2.89 -7.81
CA TRP A 299 -2.87 4.18 -8.16
C TRP A 299 -2.25 5.32 -7.35
N GLN A 300 -2.02 5.12 -6.06
CA GLN A 300 -1.29 6.07 -5.21
C GLN A 300 0.12 6.36 -5.75
N MET A 301 0.81 5.35 -6.27
CA MET A 301 2.14 5.48 -6.88
C MET A 301 2.12 6.02 -8.31
N GLU A 302 0.94 6.30 -8.88
CA GLU A 302 0.76 6.68 -10.30
C GLU A 302 1.29 5.63 -11.30
N TRP A 303 1.30 4.37 -10.89
CA TRP A 303 1.64 3.24 -11.78
C TRP A 303 0.42 2.65 -12.47
N LEU A 304 -0.78 2.95 -11.98
CA LEU A 304 -2.06 2.52 -12.52
C LEU A 304 -3.08 3.64 -12.33
N GLU A 305 -4.02 3.79 -13.27
CA GLU A 305 -5.20 4.64 -13.12
C GLU A 305 -6.45 3.74 -13.24
N PRO A 306 -7.23 3.54 -12.17
CA PRO A 306 -8.41 2.70 -12.24
C PRO A 306 -9.51 3.34 -13.08
N ILE A 307 -10.29 2.52 -13.77
CA ILE A 307 -11.41 2.94 -14.62
C ILE A 307 -12.62 3.25 -13.74
N GLU A 308 -13.05 4.49 -13.69
CA GLU A 308 -14.22 4.88 -12.89
C GLU A 308 -15.53 4.45 -13.57
N LEU A 309 -16.33 3.64 -12.87
CA LEU A 309 -17.64 3.17 -13.32
C LEU A 309 -18.74 4.14 -12.87
N LYS A 310 -19.50 4.67 -13.82
CA LYS A 310 -20.60 5.63 -13.56
C LYS A 310 -21.95 5.14 -14.09
N ASP A 311 -21.95 4.51 -15.25
CA ASP A 311 -23.14 4.07 -15.94
C ASP A 311 -23.24 2.54 -15.94
N PRO A 312 -24.46 1.98 -15.96
CA PRO A 312 -24.67 0.54 -16.05
C PRO A 312 -23.91 -0.07 -17.23
N THR A 313 -23.13 -1.12 -16.94
CA THR A 313 -22.31 -1.78 -17.95
C THR A 313 -21.96 -3.21 -17.55
N THR A 314 -21.67 -4.05 -18.52
CA THR A 314 -21.06 -5.38 -18.34
C THR A 314 -19.57 -5.31 -18.68
N ILE A 315 -18.74 -5.71 -17.76
CA ILE A 315 -17.29 -5.82 -17.92
C ILE A 315 -16.92 -7.30 -18.07
N THR A 316 -16.09 -7.62 -19.04
CA THR A 316 -15.68 -9.01 -19.31
C THR A 316 -14.22 -9.10 -19.68
N GLY A 317 -13.57 -10.22 -19.34
CA GLY A 317 -12.19 -10.50 -19.72
C GLY A 317 -11.17 -9.70 -18.94
N ILE A 318 -11.45 -9.41 -17.67
CA ILE A 318 -10.53 -8.67 -16.78
C ILE A 318 -9.34 -9.58 -16.45
N HIS A 319 -8.16 -9.20 -16.90
CA HIS A 319 -6.91 -9.90 -16.59
C HIS A 319 -6.53 -9.74 -15.10
N ALA A 320 -5.63 -10.59 -14.65
CA ALA A 320 -5.07 -10.46 -13.31
C ALA A 320 -4.37 -9.10 -13.13
N LEU A 321 -4.57 -8.46 -11.98
CA LEU A 321 -3.95 -7.17 -11.69
C LEU A 321 -2.43 -7.19 -11.86
N SER A 322 -1.79 -8.33 -11.58
CA SER A 322 -0.34 -8.52 -11.74
C SER A 322 0.13 -8.58 -13.20
N GLU A 323 -0.76 -8.72 -14.18
CA GLU A 323 -0.42 -8.83 -15.60
C GLU A 323 -0.62 -7.53 -16.37
N GLU A 324 -1.87 -7.00 -16.41
CA GLU A 324 -2.23 -5.89 -17.29
C GLU A 324 -2.69 -4.62 -16.55
N GLY A 325 -2.76 -4.67 -15.22
CA GLY A 325 -3.03 -3.47 -14.42
C GLY A 325 -4.43 -2.89 -14.56
N GLU A 326 -5.43 -3.73 -14.88
CA GLU A 326 -6.82 -3.29 -15.01
C GLU A 326 -7.55 -3.37 -13.67
N ALA A 327 -8.14 -2.25 -13.23
CA ALA A 327 -8.96 -2.17 -12.04
C ALA A 327 -10.08 -1.15 -12.22
N TYR A 328 -11.15 -1.29 -11.42
CA TYR A 328 -12.34 -0.46 -11.52
C TYR A 328 -12.62 0.28 -10.22
N LEU A 329 -13.05 1.53 -10.36
CA LEU A 329 -13.35 2.44 -9.27
C LEU A 329 -14.84 2.73 -9.21
N ILE A 330 -15.45 2.58 -8.04
CA ILE A 330 -16.86 2.91 -7.77
C ILE A 330 -16.90 3.91 -6.61
N ARG A 331 -17.25 5.17 -6.88
CA ARG A 331 -17.25 6.23 -5.86
C ARG A 331 -18.60 6.35 -5.17
N ASN A 332 -18.54 6.73 -3.89
CA ASN A 332 -19.66 7.40 -3.24
C ASN A 332 -19.83 8.79 -3.88
N ASP A 333 -20.98 9.06 -4.52
CA ASP A 333 -21.21 10.32 -5.26
C ASP A 333 -21.24 11.54 -4.33
N ASP A 334 -21.73 11.36 -3.10
CA ASP A 334 -21.87 12.43 -2.12
C ASP A 334 -20.60 12.64 -1.28
N TYR A 335 -19.72 11.62 -1.22
CA TYR A 335 -18.44 11.66 -0.54
C TYR A 335 -17.34 10.97 -1.35
N PRO A 336 -16.76 11.64 -2.37
CA PRO A 336 -15.87 11.01 -3.35
C PRO A 336 -14.56 10.43 -2.81
N SER A 337 -14.18 10.76 -1.57
CA SER A 337 -13.03 10.16 -0.89
C SER A 337 -13.33 8.76 -0.36
N GLU A 338 -14.61 8.36 -0.33
CA GLU A 338 -15.02 6.99 -0.04
C GLU A 338 -15.39 6.26 -1.33
N TYR A 339 -14.76 5.13 -1.56
CA TYR A 339 -14.92 4.38 -2.81
C TYR A 339 -14.60 2.89 -2.66
N TYR A 340 -15.04 2.12 -3.65
CA TYR A 340 -14.61 0.74 -3.83
C TYR A 340 -13.63 0.63 -4.98
N ILE A 341 -12.66 -0.28 -4.85
CA ILE A 341 -11.80 -0.72 -5.94
C ILE A 341 -12.04 -2.20 -6.18
N VAL A 342 -12.29 -2.53 -7.44
CA VAL A 342 -12.56 -3.89 -7.92
C VAL A 342 -11.37 -4.33 -8.77
N GLU A 343 -10.73 -5.43 -8.39
CA GLU A 343 -9.55 -5.97 -9.04
C GLU A 343 -9.59 -7.49 -9.12
N ASN A 344 -8.96 -8.06 -10.14
CA ASN A 344 -8.84 -9.51 -10.30
C ASN A 344 -7.47 -9.97 -9.79
N ARG A 345 -7.45 -10.83 -8.77
CA ARG A 345 -6.22 -11.41 -8.20
C ARG A 345 -6.14 -12.89 -8.56
N GLN A 346 -5.09 -13.29 -9.26
CA GLN A 346 -4.83 -14.66 -9.67
C GLN A 346 -3.44 -15.11 -9.16
N PRO A 347 -3.18 -16.41 -8.99
CA PRO A 347 -1.92 -16.91 -8.45
C PRO A 347 -0.77 -16.80 -9.47
N ILE A 348 -0.43 -15.57 -9.86
CA ILE A 348 0.58 -15.21 -10.87
C ILE A 348 1.61 -14.28 -10.23
N GLY A 349 2.89 -14.50 -10.51
CA GLY A 349 3.98 -13.69 -9.97
C GLY A 349 3.97 -13.69 -8.43
N PHE A 350 4.03 -12.53 -7.82
CA PHE A 350 4.00 -12.36 -6.36
C PHE A 350 2.64 -12.69 -5.71
N ASP A 351 1.58 -12.80 -6.51
CA ASP A 351 0.26 -13.22 -6.03
C ASP A 351 0.10 -14.75 -5.94
N THR A 352 1.12 -15.53 -6.31
CA THR A 352 1.11 -17.00 -6.29
C THR A 352 0.81 -17.57 -4.90
N LYS A 353 1.09 -16.84 -3.84
CA LYS A 353 0.90 -17.27 -2.44
C LYS A 353 -0.19 -16.51 -1.70
N LEU A 354 -1.04 -15.82 -2.41
CA LEU A 354 -2.27 -15.28 -1.84
C LEU A 354 -3.15 -16.41 -1.29
N PRO A 355 -3.99 -16.13 -0.27
CA PRO A 355 -4.80 -17.18 0.36
C PRO A 355 -5.91 -17.73 -0.55
N GLY A 356 -6.22 -17.04 -1.65
CA GLY A 356 -7.24 -17.41 -2.63
C GLY A 356 -7.02 -16.70 -3.96
N SER A 357 -7.98 -16.82 -4.88
CA SER A 357 -7.97 -16.13 -6.18
C SER A 357 -9.37 -15.73 -6.60
N GLY A 358 -9.49 -14.69 -7.40
CA GLY A 358 -10.74 -14.14 -7.92
C GLY A 358 -10.81 -12.62 -7.80
N VAL A 359 -12.01 -12.08 -7.88
CA VAL A 359 -12.25 -10.65 -7.76
C VAL A 359 -12.22 -10.22 -6.30
N ILE A 360 -11.33 -9.31 -5.96
CA ILE A 360 -11.28 -8.65 -4.66
C ILE A 360 -11.96 -7.28 -4.80
N ILE A 361 -12.75 -6.92 -3.81
CA ILE A 361 -13.41 -5.61 -3.73
C ILE A 361 -12.94 -4.94 -2.45
N PHE A 362 -12.07 -3.95 -2.59
CA PHE A 362 -11.64 -3.10 -1.49
C PHE A 362 -12.66 -2.01 -1.21
N HIS A 363 -12.83 -1.68 0.07
CA HIS A 363 -13.54 -0.50 0.55
C HIS A 363 -12.52 0.45 1.14
N ILE A 364 -12.39 1.61 0.53
CA ILE A 364 -11.47 2.66 0.94
C ILE A 364 -12.29 3.89 1.36
N ASP A 365 -12.07 4.35 2.59
CA ASP A 365 -12.54 5.62 3.12
C ASP A 365 -11.31 6.50 3.36
N TYR A 366 -10.85 7.13 2.28
CA TYR A 366 -9.59 7.88 2.29
C TYR A 366 -9.71 9.16 3.11
N ASP A 367 -8.86 9.26 4.11
CA ASP A 367 -8.65 10.48 4.91
C ASP A 367 -7.15 10.78 4.94
N GLU A 368 -6.75 11.83 4.25
CA GLU A 368 -5.34 12.23 4.15
C GLU A 368 -4.69 12.37 5.53
N SER A 369 -5.41 12.92 6.51
CA SER A 369 -4.87 13.13 7.85
C SER A 369 -4.52 11.84 8.57
N LEU A 370 -5.17 10.73 8.22
CA LEU A 370 -4.87 9.39 8.74
C LEU A 370 -3.77 8.71 7.94
N TRP A 371 -3.86 8.76 6.60
CA TRP A 371 -2.83 8.16 5.72
C TRP A 371 -1.46 8.78 5.89
N THR A 372 -1.42 10.08 6.24
CA THR A 372 -0.17 10.82 6.47
C THR A 372 0.19 10.94 7.94
N SER A 373 -0.52 10.24 8.82
CA SER A 373 -0.25 10.24 10.26
C SER A 373 1.03 9.47 10.58
N TYR A 374 1.80 9.96 11.55
CA TYR A 374 2.90 9.19 12.16
C TYR A 374 2.39 8.12 13.13
N ASP A 375 1.12 8.14 13.46
CA ASP A 375 0.46 7.07 14.20
C ASP A 375 -0.17 6.11 13.19
N TYR A 376 0.58 5.12 12.77
CA TYR A 376 0.19 4.07 11.83
C TYR A 376 -1.06 3.28 12.24
N MET A 377 -1.43 3.34 13.54
CA MET A 377 -2.61 2.66 14.07
C MET A 377 -3.92 3.40 13.71
N GLN A 378 -3.84 4.59 13.13
CA GLN A 378 -5.02 5.42 12.88
C GLN A 378 -5.75 5.08 11.57
N VAL A 379 -5.10 4.47 10.59
CA VAL A 379 -5.73 4.16 9.30
C VAL A 379 -6.84 3.13 9.49
N ASN A 380 -6.54 2.02 10.13
CA ASN A 380 -7.56 1.06 10.52
C ASN A 380 -7.60 0.94 12.04
N THR A 381 -8.78 1.06 12.62
CA THR A 381 -9.00 0.86 14.06
C THR A 381 -10.14 -0.11 14.29
N SER A 382 -10.25 -0.60 15.52
CA SER A 382 -11.38 -1.47 15.92
C SER A 382 -12.75 -0.78 15.79
N TYR A 383 -12.76 0.55 15.76
CA TYR A 383 -14.00 1.36 15.69
C TYR A 383 -14.36 1.74 14.25
N ARG A 384 -13.36 2.00 13.41
CA ARG A 384 -13.54 2.39 12.01
C ARG A 384 -12.38 1.85 11.19
N GLN A 385 -12.72 1.24 10.07
CA GLN A 385 -11.76 0.73 9.11
C GLN A 385 -11.83 1.59 7.85
N HIS A 386 -10.70 2.17 7.50
CA HIS A 386 -10.57 3.03 6.33
C HIS A 386 -10.05 2.29 5.09
N TYR A 387 -9.53 1.07 5.30
CA TYR A 387 -9.04 0.21 4.22
C TYR A 387 -9.35 -1.26 4.55
N THR A 388 -10.32 -1.83 3.84
CA THR A 388 -10.78 -3.21 4.08
C THR A 388 -11.20 -3.89 2.79
N ILE A 389 -11.52 -5.18 2.88
CA ILE A 389 -12.08 -5.99 1.80
C ILE A 389 -13.51 -6.35 2.14
N PHE A 390 -14.42 -6.39 1.15
CA PHE A 390 -15.71 -7.05 1.27
C PHE A 390 -15.53 -8.55 1.06
N PRO A 391 -15.53 -9.37 2.13
CA PRO A 391 -15.23 -10.78 2.02
C PRO A 391 -16.40 -11.56 1.40
N ALA A 392 -16.18 -12.24 0.28
CA ALA A 392 -17.24 -12.98 -0.42
C ALA A 392 -17.88 -14.07 0.44
N ASN A 393 -17.16 -14.64 1.41
CA ASN A 393 -17.69 -15.59 2.40
C ASN A 393 -18.40 -14.93 3.58
N ASN A 394 -18.51 -13.60 3.61
CA ASN A 394 -19.06 -12.79 4.70
C ASN A 394 -18.40 -13.02 6.08
N MET A 395 -17.11 -13.39 6.09
CA MET A 395 -16.32 -13.61 7.31
C MET A 395 -15.07 -12.71 7.30
N THR A 396 -14.90 -11.93 8.35
CA THR A 396 -13.78 -10.97 8.48
C THR A 396 -12.56 -11.54 9.21
N SER A 397 -12.61 -12.80 9.68
CA SER A 397 -11.45 -13.45 10.28
C SER A 397 -10.40 -13.75 9.20
N ILE A 398 -9.15 -13.37 9.42
CA ILE A 398 -8.03 -13.66 8.50
C ILE A 398 -7.86 -15.15 8.21
N SER A 399 -8.21 -16.02 9.15
CA SER A 399 -8.21 -17.48 8.92
C SER A 399 -9.20 -17.92 7.84
N SER A 400 -10.14 -17.06 7.46
CA SER A 400 -11.13 -17.26 6.39
C SER A 400 -10.75 -16.57 5.08
N GLY A 401 -9.57 -15.95 5.01
CA GLY A 401 -9.12 -15.12 3.88
C GLY A 401 -9.16 -15.80 2.51
N SER A 402 -9.04 -17.13 2.46
CA SER A 402 -9.18 -17.90 1.22
C SER A 402 -10.57 -17.82 0.57
N GLY A 403 -11.58 -17.39 1.30
CA GLY A 403 -12.94 -17.20 0.79
C GLY A 403 -13.33 -15.73 0.62
N TRP A 404 -12.37 -14.80 0.61
CA TRP A 404 -12.67 -13.37 0.46
C TRP A 404 -12.87 -12.92 -0.97
N ALA A 405 -12.24 -13.62 -1.93
CA ALA A 405 -12.40 -13.35 -3.35
C ALA A 405 -13.76 -13.84 -3.88
N TYR A 406 -14.35 -13.06 -4.78
CA TYR A 406 -15.57 -13.42 -5.53
C TYR A 406 -15.21 -14.19 -6.82
N PRO A 407 -16.05 -15.14 -7.25
CA PRO A 407 -17.21 -15.66 -6.53
C PRO A 407 -16.82 -16.65 -5.42
N TYR A 408 -17.61 -16.72 -4.33
CA TYR A 408 -17.43 -17.72 -3.30
C TYR A 408 -18.73 -18.52 -3.08
N GLY A 409 -18.70 -19.81 -3.38
CA GLY A 409 -19.90 -20.66 -3.35
C GLY A 409 -20.97 -20.13 -4.30
N VAL A 410 -22.10 -19.71 -3.73
CA VAL A 410 -23.19 -19.08 -4.49
C VAL A 410 -23.14 -17.55 -4.46
N ASN A 411 -22.22 -16.98 -3.69
CA ASN A 411 -22.10 -15.53 -3.58
C ASN A 411 -21.21 -15.00 -4.72
N ASN A 412 -21.86 -14.33 -5.66
CA ASN A 412 -21.24 -13.73 -6.85
C ASN A 412 -21.71 -12.30 -7.07
N SER A 413 -22.06 -11.59 -5.98
CA SER A 413 -22.55 -10.22 -6.08
C SER A 413 -22.24 -9.42 -4.83
N LEU A 414 -22.05 -8.11 -4.99
CA LEU A 414 -22.01 -7.13 -3.91
C LEU A 414 -23.10 -6.08 -4.17
N THR A 415 -24.14 -6.10 -3.34
CA THR A 415 -25.30 -5.23 -3.48
C THR A 415 -25.70 -4.66 -2.12
N ASP A 416 -26.67 -3.76 -2.08
CA ASP A 416 -27.19 -3.19 -0.84
C ASP A 416 -27.86 -4.25 0.07
N THR A 417 -28.22 -5.41 -0.48
CA THR A 417 -28.92 -6.48 0.24
C THR A 417 -28.17 -7.82 0.26
N SER A 418 -27.00 -7.90 -0.36
CA SER A 418 -26.14 -9.10 -0.30
C SER A 418 -25.48 -9.25 1.08
N GLN A 419 -24.77 -10.36 1.29
CA GLN A 419 -23.96 -10.60 2.48
C GLN A 419 -22.53 -10.97 2.03
N PRO A 420 -21.56 -10.01 2.19
CA PRO A 420 -21.72 -8.69 2.80
C PRO A 420 -22.57 -7.74 1.95
N ALA A 421 -23.15 -6.71 2.58
CA ALA A 421 -23.82 -5.62 1.88
C ALA A 421 -22.82 -4.53 1.47
N ALA A 422 -23.13 -3.79 0.39
CA ALA A 422 -22.33 -2.69 -0.14
C ALA A 422 -22.45 -1.44 0.76
N LYS A 423 -21.81 -1.48 1.94
CA LYS A 423 -21.91 -0.46 2.99
C LYS A 423 -20.94 0.69 2.78
N LEU A 424 -21.37 1.86 3.25
CA LEU A 424 -20.57 3.08 3.34
C LEU A 424 -20.37 3.48 4.80
N TRP A 425 -19.38 4.32 5.05
CA TRP A 425 -19.18 5.06 6.30
C TRP A 425 -19.84 6.43 6.29
N HIS A 426 -19.97 7.06 5.11
CA HIS A 426 -20.57 8.36 4.91
C HIS A 426 -21.94 8.22 4.26
N GLU A 427 -22.93 8.91 4.86
CA GLU A 427 -24.31 8.90 4.34
C GLU A 427 -24.37 9.53 2.95
N SER A 428 -25.10 8.89 2.07
CA SER A 428 -25.53 9.46 0.81
C SER A 428 -26.60 10.53 1.03
N SER A 429 -26.89 11.35 0.02
CA SER A 429 -27.88 12.45 0.10
C SER A 429 -29.28 12.00 0.46
N ASP A 430 -29.61 10.73 0.29
CA ASP A 430 -30.87 10.11 0.74
C ASP A 430 -30.87 9.65 2.20
N GLY A 431 -29.75 9.81 2.92
CA GLY A 431 -29.55 9.35 4.28
C GLY A 431 -29.21 7.87 4.40
N SER A 432 -28.88 7.20 3.29
CA SER A 432 -28.47 5.81 3.26
C SER A 432 -26.97 5.65 3.50
N LEU A 433 -26.58 4.58 4.18
CA LEU A 433 -25.20 4.11 4.31
C LEU A 433 -24.93 2.92 3.36
N LEU A 434 -25.48 2.98 2.14
CA LEU A 434 -25.33 1.96 1.11
C LEU A 434 -24.87 2.61 -0.20
N MET A 435 -24.00 1.92 -0.94
CA MET A 435 -23.41 2.43 -2.17
C MET A 435 -24.43 2.61 -3.29
N SER A 436 -25.48 1.79 -3.33
CA SER A 436 -26.54 1.79 -4.35
C SER A 436 -26.03 1.65 -5.79
N LYS A 437 -24.82 1.12 -5.94
CA LYS A 437 -24.15 0.80 -7.21
C LYS A 437 -23.73 -0.68 -7.21
N PRO A 438 -24.69 -1.59 -7.38
CA PRO A 438 -24.47 -3.02 -7.20
C PRO A 438 -23.57 -3.62 -8.29
N LEU A 439 -22.81 -4.64 -7.87
CA LEU A 439 -22.09 -5.57 -8.74
C LEU A 439 -22.83 -6.90 -8.76
N TYR A 440 -23.10 -7.44 -9.94
CA TYR A 440 -23.78 -8.71 -10.15
C TYR A 440 -22.93 -9.65 -10.99
N ASN A 441 -23.28 -10.94 -10.97
CA ASN A 441 -22.72 -11.95 -11.87
C ASN A 441 -21.20 -11.99 -11.91
N ILE A 442 -20.56 -11.68 -10.77
CA ILE A 442 -19.11 -11.75 -10.65
C ILE A 442 -18.69 -13.19 -10.91
N SER A 443 -17.80 -13.39 -11.88
CA SER A 443 -17.32 -14.69 -12.31
C SER A 443 -15.85 -14.63 -12.69
N VAL A 444 -15.20 -15.79 -12.62
CA VAL A 444 -13.84 -16.00 -13.14
C VAL A 444 -13.90 -17.26 -14.00
N ASP A 445 -13.39 -17.19 -15.22
CA ASP A 445 -13.37 -18.32 -16.14
C ASP A 445 -12.16 -19.25 -15.91
N SER A 446 -12.02 -20.28 -16.74
CA SER A 446 -10.93 -21.25 -16.63
C SER A 446 -9.55 -20.67 -16.96
N ASP A 447 -9.49 -19.54 -17.63
CA ASP A 447 -8.25 -18.84 -18.00
C ASP A 447 -7.88 -17.77 -16.95
N GLY A 448 -8.68 -17.64 -15.87
CA GLY A 448 -8.47 -16.68 -14.80
C GLY A 448 -9.01 -15.28 -15.13
N LEU A 449 -9.74 -15.11 -16.23
CA LEU A 449 -10.32 -13.83 -16.61
C LEU A 449 -11.60 -13.58 -15.82
N ALA A 450 -11.69 -12.43 -15.18
CA ALA A 450 -12.87 -12.05 -14.42
C ALA A 450 -13.89 -11.29 -15.26
N SER A 451 -15.14 -11.30 -14.81
CA SER A 451 -16.25 -10.56 -15.42
C SER A 451 -17.27 -10.20 -14.35
N PHE A 452 -17.98 -9.09 -14.54
CA PHE A 452 -19.11 -8.69 -13.70
C PHE A 452 -20.05 -7.74 -14.43
N ASP A 453 -21.28 -7.61 -13.92
CA ASP A 453 -22.25 -6.60 -14.32
C ASP A 453 -22.29 -5.48 -13.28
N PHE A 454 -22.16 -4.24 -13.70
CA PHE A 454 -22.26 -3.05 -12.85
C PHE A 454 -23.62 -2.38 -13.04
N MET A 455 -24.39 -2.23 -11.95
CA MET A 455 -25.72 -1.60 -11.87
C MET A 455 -26.85 -2.27 -12.67
N GLU A 456 -26.56 -3.14 -13.62
CA GLU A 456 -27.54 -3.93 -14.36
C GLU A 456 -27.25 -5.42 -14.16
N ASP A 457 -28.27 -6.19 -13.82
CA ASP A 457 -28.19 -7.66 -13.83
C ASP A 457 -28.52 -8.18 -15.21
N ALA A 458 -27.51 -8.32 -16.07
CA ALA A 458 -27.67 -8.80 -17.43
C ALA A 458 -28.21 -10.24 -17.50
N SER A 459 -28.00 -11.07 -16.46
CA SER A 459 -28.55 -12.42 -16.39
C SER A 459 -30.06 -12.42 -16.23
N ALA A 460 -30.60 -11.41 -15.53
CA ALA A 460 -32.06 -11.24 -15.40
C ALA A 460 -32.75 -10.89 -16.74
N ILE A 461 -32.03 -10.30 -17.67
CA ILE A 461 -32.54 -9.96 -19.02
C ILE A 461 -32.48 -11.19 -19.96
N GLN A 462 -31.42 -11.97 -19.91
CA GLN A 462 -31.23 -13.16 -20.76
C GLN A 462 -32.22 -14.29 -20.44
N SER A 463 -32.64 -14.43 -19.19
CA SER A 463 -33.59 -15.49 -18.79
C SER A 463 -34.99 -15.34 -19.41
N VAL A 464 -35.28 -14.21 -20.07
CA VAL A 464 -36.59 -13.89 -20.64
C VAL A 464 -36.68 -14.19 -22.16
N GLU A 465 -35.57 -14.31 -22.85
CA GLU A 465 -35.59 -14.58 -24.32
C GLU A 465 -35.83 -16.05 -24.70
N HIS A 466 -35.71 -17.01 -23.76
CA HIS A 466 -35.70 -18.44 -24.16
C HIS A 466 -36.86 -19.32 -23.68
N SER A 467 -37.94 -18.78 -23.14
CA SER A 467 -39.10 -19.63 -22.77
C SER A 467 -40.46 -19.00 -23.02
N VAL A 468 -40.85 -18.89 -24.28
CA VAL A 468 -42.24 -18.51 -24.60
C VAL A 468 -42.83 -19.35 -25.71
N ILE A 469 -43.30 -20.53 -25.38
CA ILE A 469 -44.43 -21.16 -26.08
C ILE A 469 -45.35 -21.77 -25.03
N GLY A 470 -46.36 -20.97 -24.59
CA GLY A 470 -47.42 -21.42 -23.69
C GLY A 470 -48.12 -20.21 -23.07
N SER A 471 -49.45 -20.26 -22.94
CA SER A 471 -50.36 -19.18 -22.55
C SER A 471 -49.90 -18.39 -21.31
N GLN A 472 -49.02 -17.41 -21.49
CA GLN A 472 -48.49 -16.59 -20.40
C GLN A 472 -49.45 -15.47 -20.02
N ARG A 473 -49.60 -15.22 -18.70
CA ARG A 473 -50.36 -14.09 -18.19
C ARG A 473 -49.48 -12.84 -18.14
N TRP A 474 -49.90 -11.81 -18.86
CA TRP A 474 -49.23 -10.52 -18.93
C TRP A 474 -49.89 -9.49 -18.02
N TYR A 475 -49.12 -8.72 -17.27
CA TYR A 475 -49.59 -7.65 -16.41
C TYR A 475 -48.87 -6.34 -16.74
N ASP A 476 -49.55 -5.22 -16.58
CA ASP A 476 -48.89 -3.90 -16.57
C ASP A 476 -48.15 -3.66 -15.26
N LEU A 477 -47.41 -2.54 -15.17
CA LEU A 477 -46.67 -2.18 -13.94
C LEU A 477 -47.57 -1.87 -12.73
N GLN A 478 -48.87 -1.66 -12.95
CA GLN A 478 -49.87 -1.50 -11.91
C GLN A 478 -50.50 -2.83 -11.47
N GLY A 479 -50.02 -3.97 -12.00
CA GLY A 479 -50.49 -5.30 -11.66
C GLY A 479 -51.81 -5.71 -12.33
N ARG A 480 -52.30 -4.98 -13.36
CA ARG A 480 -53.52 -5.31 -14.09
C ARG A 480 -53.23 -6.36 -15.16
N LEU A 481 -54.03 -7.41 -15.18
CA LEU A 481 -53.95 -8.48 -16.17
C LEU A 481 -54.28 -7.93 -17.58
N LEU A 482 -53.40 -8.20 -18.53
CA LEU A 482 -53.59 -7.83 -19.93
C LEU A 482 -54.18 -9.01 -20.70
N PRO A 483 -55.02 -8.76 -21.76
CA PRO A 483 -55.68 -9.81 -22.51
C PRO A 483 -54.73 -10.70 -23.32
N GLY A 484 -53.47 -10.42 -23.36
CA GLY A 484 -52.41 -11.16 -24.03
C GLY A 484 -51.11 -10.38 -24.07
N ARG A 485 -50.16 -10.84 -24.86
CA ARG A 485 -48.87 -10.14 -25.04
C ARG A 485 -49.10 -8.73 -25.55
N PRO A 486 -48.60 -7.69 -24.87
CA PRO A 486 -48.72 -6.31 -25.33
C PRO A 486 -48.03 -6.07 -26.67
N GLN A 487 -48.68 -5.26 -27.51
CA GLN A 487 -48.13 -4.86 -28.82
C GLN A 487 -47.40 -3.49 -28.73
N SER A 488 -47.61 -2.76 -27.66
CA SER A 488 -46.96 -1.48 -27.44
C SER A 488 -45.65 -1.66 -26.71
N LYS A 489 -44.63 -0.89 -27.11
CA LYS A 489 -43.34 -0.85 -26.41
C LYS A 489 -43.54 -0.43 -24.95
N GLY A 490 -42.93 -1.15 -24.04
CA GLY A 490 -43.07 -0.86 -22.63
C GLY A 490 -42.52 -1.98 -21.72
N ILE A 491 -42.60 -1.74 -20.42
CA ILE A 491 -42.21 -2.73 -19.39
C ILE A 491 -43.49 -3.37 -18.85
N TYR A 492 -43.53 -4.70 -18.83
CA TYR A 492 -44.65 -5.51 -18.41
C TYR A 492 -44.18 -6.57 -17.37
N ILE A 493 -45.11 -7.21 -16.72
CA ILE A 493 -44.84 -8.30 -15.78
C ILE A 493 -45.40 -9.61 -16.35
N VAL A 494 -44.55 -10.63 -16.43
CA VAL A 494 -44.93 -11.98 -16.86
C VAL A 494 -44.38 -12.97 -15.83
N GLU A 495 -45.26 -13.79 -15.26
CA GLU A 495 -44.85 -14.80 -14.26
C GLU A 495 -43.99 -14.24 -13.11
N GLY A 496 -44.34 -13.02 -12.68
CA GLY A 496 -43.62 -12.34 -11.61
C GLY A 496 -42.31 -11.61 -12.02
N ARG A 497 -41.99 -11.60 -13.33
CA ARG A 497 -40.76 -10.98 -13.85
C ARG A 497 -41.08 -9.78 -14.75
N LYS A 498 -40.22 -8.75 -14.73
CA LYS A 498 -40.32 -7.60 -15.63
C LYS A 498 -39.82 -7.98 -17.03
N VAL A 499 -40.58 -7.64 -18.06
CA VAL A 499 -40.30 -7.93 -19.48
C VAL A 499 -40.41 -6.64 -20.28
N VAL A 500 -39.41 -6.34 -21.09
CA VAL A 500 -39.44 -5.22 -22.04
C VAL A 500 -39.98 -5.67 -23.37
N VAL A 501 -41.06 -5.08 -23.84
CA VAL A 501 -41.56 -5.22 -25.20
C VAL A 501 -41.02 -4.08 -26.05
N LYS A 502 -40.18 -4.39 -27.04
CA LYS A 502 -39.49 -3.43 -27.93
C LYS A 502 -40.36 -2.98 -29.10
#